data_3c3b1d41b31f65e0b82638d14d0e00c0
#
_entry.id   3c3b1d41b31f65e0b82638d14d0e00c0
#
_cell.length_a   1.000
_cell.length_b   1.000
_cell.length_c   1.000
_cell.angle_alpha   90.00
_cell.angle_beta   90.00
_cell.angle_gamma   90.00
#
_symmetry.space_group_name_H-M   'P 1'
#
loop_
_entity.id
_entity.type
_entity.pdbx_description
1 polymer ?
#
loop_
_entity_poly.entity_id
_entity_poly.type
_entity_poly.pdbx_seq_one_letter_code
_entity_poly.pdbx_strand_id
1 'polypeptide(L)'
;GMDQSASLRCRAGHALELDCRTGGVEQVPFDLAGAGLALLVIDTRAEHSLVDGQYGARRAACERAARLLGVELLADVPPGELDAHLGRLAGCGQAGAEELVRRTRHVVTEIDRTRRLVALLEDDRPLAGAKLEEVGALMSASHDSLRDDYECTCPELDVAVEAARAAGAHGARMTGGGFGGSAIALVDTGEADAVARAVVRAYAEAGFAAPAFLNALPSGPAGRLA
;
A
#
# COMPACT_ATOMS: atom_id res chain seq x y z
N GLY A 1 -7.26 3.12 -14.99
CA GLY A 1 -6.78 2.54 -13.74
C GLY A 1 -5.51 3.18 -13.25
N MET A 2 -5.09 2.83 -12.05
CA MET A 2 -3.88 3.35 -11.40
C MET A 2 -2.62 3.17 -12.25
N ASP A 3 -2.39 1.98 -12.79
CA ASP A 3 -1.21 1.66 -13.59
C ASP A 3 -1.10 2.52 -14.85
N GLN A 4 -2.22 2.73 -15.56
CA GLN A 4 -2.26 3.58 -16.74
C GLN A 4 -1.99 5.05 -16.36
N SER A 5 -2.53 5.53 -15.24
CA SER A 5 -2.27 6.88 -14.75
C SER A 5 -0.79 7.05 -14.39
N ALA A 6 -0.20 6.12 -13.65
CA ALA A 6 1.21 6.13 -13.33
C ALA A 6 2.08 6.10 -14.59
N SER A 7 1.79 5.19 -15.54
CA SER A 7 2.58 5.05 -16.77
C SER A 7 2.53 6.28 -17.68
N LEU A 8 1.40 7.01 -17.72
CA LEU A 8 1.20 8.10 -18.69
C LEU A 8 1.35 9.50 -18.08
N ARG A 9 1.22 9.64 -16.76
CA ARG A 9 1.08 10.94 -16.10
C ARG A 9 2.14 11.20 -15.03
N CYS A 10 3.03 10.23 -14.73
CA CYS A 10 4.08 10.43 -13.75
C CYS A 10 5.16 11.40 -14.27
N ARG A 11 5.99 11.91 -13.34
CA ARG A 11 7.14 12.76 -13.61
C ARG A 11 8.38 12.13 -12.98
N ALA A 12 9.54 12.24 -13.65
CA ALA A 12 10.78 11.75 -13.08
C ALA A 12 11.07 12.41 -11.72
N GLY A 13 11.52 11.63 -10.75
CA GLY A 13 11.78 12.10 -9.38
C GLY A 13 10.53 12.41 -8.55
N HIS A 14 9.34 11.97 -9.00
CA HIS A 14 8.08 12.21 -8.29
C HIS A 14 7.25 10.92 -8.18
N ALA A 15 6.49 10.83 -7.12
CA ALA A 15 5.34 9.92 -7.02
C ALA A 15 4.09 10.61 -7.59
N LEU A 16 3.11 9.83 -7.99
CA LEU A 16 1.82 10.33 -8.48
C LEU A 16 0.76 10.10 -7.41
N GLU A 17 0.22 11.15 -6.82
CA GLU A 17 -1.02 11.07 -6.07
C GLU A 17 -2.19 11.06 -7.04
N LEU A 18 -3.07 10.08 -6.90
CA LEU A 18 -4.27 9.92 -7.72
C LEU A 18 -5.51 9.98 -6.82
N ASP A 19 -6.30 11.04 -6.97
CA ASP A 19 -7.64 11.07 -6.39
C ASP A 19 -8.60 10.22 -7.24
N CYS A 20 -8.96 9.06 -6.72
CA CYS A 20 -9.85 8.12 -7.39
C CYS A 20 -11.30 8.62 -7.52
N ARG A 21 -11.70 9.66 -6.79
CA ARG A 21 -13.04 10.26 -6.86
C ARG A 21 -13.15 11.20 -8.07
N THR A 22 -12.17 12.09 -8.23
CA THR A 22 -12.17 13.14 -9.26
C THR A 22 -11.37 12.76 -10.50
N GLY A 23 -10.45 11.79 -10.38
CA GLY A 23 -9.43 11.48 -11.38
C GLY A 23 -8.33 12.54 -11.46
N GLY A 24 -8.29 13.47 -10.49
CA GLY A 24 -7.22 14.43 -10.32
C GLY A 24 -5.90 13.73 -10.00
N VAL A 25 -4.78 14.33 -10.42
CA VAL A 25 -3.45 13.85 -10.05
C VAL A 25 -2.58 15.02 -9.62
N GLU A 26 -1.73 14.75 -8.62
CA GLU A 26 -0.69 15.65 -8.16
C GLU A 26 0.67 14.96 -8.22
N GLN A 27 1.73 15.75 -8.45
CA GLN A 27 3.11 15.27 -8.53
C GLN A 27 3.79 15.55 -7.20
N VAL A 28 4.05 14.52 -6.44
CA VAL A 28 4.65 14.60 -5.10
C VAL A 28 6.15 14.34 -5.22
N PRO A 29 7.04 15.21 -4.72
CA PRO A 29 8.48 14.98 -4.78
C PRO A 29 8.87 13.64 -4.15
N PHE A 30 9.68 12.83 -4.87
CA PHE A 30 10.10 11.52 -4.40
C PHE A 30 11.49 11.16 -4.94
N ASP A 31 12.49 11.93 -4.53
CA ASP A 31 13.90 11.71 -4.92
C ASP A 31 14.58 10.71 -3.98
N LEU A 32 14.39 9.43 -4.25
CA LEU A 32 15.03 8.36 -3.50
C LEU A 32 16.55 8.33 -3.69
N ALA A 33 17.01 8.57 -4.91
CA ALA A 33 18.44 8.52 -5.22
C ALA A 33 19.22 9.60 -4.47
N GLY A 34 18.69 10.83 -4.43
CA GLY A 34 19.27 11.93 -3.65
C GLY A 34 19.28 11.66 -2.15
N ALA A 35 18.38 10.84 -1.65
CA ALA A 35 18.32 10.43 -0.25
C ALA A 35 19.16 9.16 0.06
N GLY A 36 19.83 8.57 -0.92
CA GLY A 36 20.58 7.31 -0.75
C GLY A 36 19.67 6.08 -0.55
N LEU A 37 18.41 6.18 -0.96
CA LEU A 37 17.38 5.16 -0.81
C LEU A 37 17.05 4.48 -2.15
N ALA A 38 16.46 3.30 -2.07
CA ALA A 38 15.93 2.57 -3.20
C ALA A 38 14.54 1.98 -2.85
N LEU A 39 13.69 1.82 -3.84
CA LEU A 39 12.46 1.07 -3.73
C LEU A 39 12.66 -0.31 -4.36
N LEU A 40 12.84 -1.32 -3.51
CA LEU A 40 12.97 -2.71 -3.93
C LEU A 40 11.58 -3.28 -4.19
N VAL A 41 11.30 -3.62 -5.44
CA VAL A 41 10.09 -4.36 -5.82
C VAL A 41 10.39 -5.86 -5.69
N ILE A 42 9.50 -6.57 -5.01
CA ILE A 42 9.57 -8.00 -4.75
C ILE A 42 8.40 -8.64 -5.48
N ASP A 43 8.65 -9.21 -6.65
CA ASP A 43 7.64 -10.02 -7.36
C ASP A 43 7.55 -11.40 -6.69
N THR A 44 6.45 -11.63 -6.03
CA THR A 44 6.23 -12.86 -5.26
C THR A 44 6.03 -14.10 -6.12
N ARG A 45 5.71 -13.92 -7.39
CA ARG A 45 5.28 -15.00 -8.31
C ARG A 45 4.09 -15.83 -7.81
N ALA A 46 3.38 -15.31 -6.80
CA ALA A 46 2.13 -15.89 -6.37
C ALA A 46 1.09 -15.75 -7.49
N GLU A 47 0.45 -16.87 -7.85
CA GLU A 47 -0.60 -16.86 -8.85
C GLU A 47 -1.82 -16.09 -8.33
N HIS A 48 -2.37 -15.19 -9.13
CA HIS A 48 -3.62 -14.50 -8.84
C HIS A 48 -4.82 -15.48 -8.99
N SER A 49 -4.94 -16.43 -8.08
CA SER A 49 -6.09 -17.31 -8.07
C SER A 49 -7.29 -16.64 -7.41
N LEU A 50 -8.41 -16.49 -8.14
CA LEU A 50 -9.72 -16.02 -7.63
C LEU A 50 -9.94 -14.50 -7.47
N VAL A 51 -9.26 -13.65 -8.21
CA VAL A 51 -9.28 -12.17 -8.04
C VAL A 51 -10.66 -11.54 -8.26
N ASP A 52 -11.42 -11.95 -9.27
CA ASP A 52 -12.63 -11.22 -9.70
C ASP A 52 -13.77 -11.23 -8.66
N GLY A 53 -14.01 -12.36 -8.01
CA GLY A 53 -15.07 -12.46 -6.98
C GLY A 53 -14.72 -11.77 -5.67
N GLN A 54 -13.45 -11.79 -5.26
CA GLN A 54 -13.00 -11.24 -3.98
C GLN A 54 -13.00 -9.70 -4.00
N TYR A 55 -12.58 -9.09 -5.10
CA TYR A 55 -12.67 -7.63 -5.27
C TYR A 55 -14.11 -7.13 -5.20
N GLY A 56 -15.02 -7.81 -5.89
CA GLY A 56 -16.45 -7.52 -5.84
C GLY A 56 -17.02 -7.61 -4.42
N ALA A 57 -16.61 -8.61 -3.64
CA ALA A 57 -17.02 -8.78 -2.25
C ALA A 57 -16.52 -7.64 -1.34
N ARG A 58 -15.25 -7.21 -1.48
CA ARG A 58 -14.69 -6.07 -0.72
C ARG A 58 -15.45 -4.78 -1.02
N ARG A 59 -15.68 -4.51 -2.30
CA ARG A 59 -16.44 -3.34 -2.75
C ARG A 59 -17.88 -3.37 -2.20
N ALA A 60 -18.58 -4.49 -2.32
CA ALA A 60 -19.94 -4.63 -1.81
C ALA A 60 -20.02 -4.43 -0.28
N ALA A 61 -19.02 -4.90 0.47
CA ALA A 61 -18.94 -4.67 1.91
C ALA A 61 -18.75 -3.18 2.23
N CYS A 62 -17.87 -2.47 1.53
CA CYS A 62 -17.67 -1.03 1.69
C CYS A 62 -18.96 -0.23 1.36
N GLU A 63 -19.63 -0.56 0.25
CA GLU A 63 -20.89 0.08 -0.13
C GLU A 63 -22.01 -0.19 0.88
N ARG A 64 -22.06 -1.39 1.46
CA ARG A 64 -23.01 -1.73 2.52
C ARG A 64 -22.73 -0.93 3.80
N ALA A 65 -21.45 -0.81 4.19
CA ALA A 65 -21.06 -0.02 5.35
C ALA A 65 -21.40 1.46 5.16
N ALA A 66 -21.11 2.05 4.01
CA ALA A 66 -21.44 3.44 3.69
C ALA A 66 -22.94 3.71 3.81
N ARG A 67 -23.78 2.83 3.24
CA ARG A 67 -25.26 2.93 3.38
C ARG A 67 -25.70 2.89 4.84
N LEU A 68 -25.18 2.00 5.67
CA LEU A 68 -25.52 1.91 7.09
C LEU A 68 -25.09 3.13 7.88
N LEU A 69 -23.99 3.74 7.49
CA LEU A 69 -23.47 4.97 8.10
C LEU A 69 -24.18 6.23 7.60
N GLY A 70 -24.90 6.15 6.48
CA GLY A 70 -25.59 7.29 5.89
C GLY A 70 -24.66 8.24 5.14
N VAL A 71 -23.52 7.73 4.64
CA VAL A 71 -22.57 8.46 3.81
C VAL A 71 -22.59 7.95 2.36
N GLU A 72 -22.16 8.77 1.41
CA GLU A 72 -22.08 8.35 0.02
C GLU A 72 -20.95 7.34 -0.19
N LEU A 73 -19.78 7.65 0.35
CA LEU A 73 -18.59 6.81 0.32
C LEU A 73 -17.97 6.73 1.73
N LEU A 74 -17.26 5.65 2.05
CA LEU A 74 -16.49 5.57 3.30
C LEU A 74 -15.39 6.64 3.37
N ALA A 75 -14.95 7.19 2.24
CA ALA A 75 -14.06 8.32 2.17
C ALA A 75 -14.64 9.63 2.74
N ASP A 76 -15.94 9.70 2.95
CA ASP A 76 -16.63 10.84 3.55
C ASP A 76 -16.63 10.80 5.09
N VAL A 77 -16.22 9.67 5.67
CA VAL A 77 -16.09 9.53 7.12
C VAL A 77 -14.83 10.29 7.60
N PRO A 78 -14.98 11.32 8.44
CA PRO A 78 -13.81 12.02 8.98
C PRO A 78 -12.98 11.08 9.87
N PRO A 79 -11.65 11.09 9.76
CA PRO A 79 -10.78 10.26 10.61
C PRO A 79 -11.04 10.44 12.12
N GLY A 80 -11.34 11.68 12.56
CA GLY A 80 -11.64 11.99 13.96
C GLY A 80 -12.97 11.41 14.47
N GLU A 81 -13.86 10.96 13.59
CA GLU A 81 -15.17 10.35 13.93
C GLU A 81 -15.16 8.82 13.72
N LEU A 82 -14.03 8.24 13.33
CA LEU A 82 -13.95 6.83 12.96
C LEU A 82 -14.47 5.90 14.05
N ASP A 83 -14.05 6.09 15.30
CA ASP A 83 -14.43 5.19 16.39
C ASP A 83 -15.95 5.20 16.64
N ALA A 84 -16.61 6.35 16.53
CA ALA A 84 -18.07 6.46 16.65
C ALA A 84 -18.75 5.69 15.51
N HIS A 85 -18.24 5.78 14.28
CA HIS A 85 -18.79 5.08 13.13
C HIS A 85 -18.57 3.56 13.23
N LEU A 86 -17.39 3.11 13.69
CA LEU A 86 -17.12 1.70 13.95
C LEU A 86 -18.06 1.14 15.04
N GLY A 87 -18.30 1.90 16.11
CA GLY A 87 -19.25 1.53 17.15
C GLY A 87 -20.68 1.36 16.62
N ARG A 88 -21.12 2.25 15.72
CA ARG A 88 -22.44 2.13 15.05
C ARG A 88 -22.54 0.87 14.19
N LEU A 89 -21.50 0.53 13.44
CA LEU A 89 -21.46 -0.69 12.62
C LEU A 89 -21.45 -1.93 13.50
N ALA A 90 -20.65 -1.97 14.55
CA ALA A 90 -20.58 -3.09 15.49
C ALA A 90 -21.93 -3.36 16.16
N GLY A 91 -22.67 -2.30 16.51
CA GLY A 91 -24.00 -2.37 17.15
C GLY A 91 -25.18 -2.50 16.19
N CYS A 92 -24.98 -2.58 14.87
CA CYS A 92 -26.07 -2.54 13.89
C CYS A 92 -26.94 -3.82 13.84
N GLY A 93 -26.56 -4.90 14.54
CA GLY A 93 -27.30 -6.17 14.58
C GLY A 93 -27.33 -6.94 13.25
N GLN A 94 -26.50 -6.55 12.27
CA GLN A 94 -26.45 -7.19 10.97
C GLN A 94 -25.42 -8.32 10.92
N ALA A 95 -25.73 -9.36 10.16
CA ALA A 95 -24.74 -10.39 9.84
C ALA A 95 -23.54 -9.78 9.11
N GLY A 96 -22.32 -10.14 9.56
CA GLY A 96 -21.07 -9.62 9.00
C GLY A 96 -20.72 -8.21 9.48
N ALA A 97 -21.28 -7.73 10.59
CA ALA A 97 -20.92 -6.42 11.18
C ALA A 97 -19.41 -6.25 11.41
N GLU A 98 -18.73 -7.30 11.88
CA GLU A 98 -17.28 -7.28 12.07
C GLU A 98 -16.51 -7.04 10.76
N GLU A 99 -16.94 -7.64 9.66
CA GLU A 99 -16.37 -7.37 8.35
C GLU A 99 -16.54 -5.90 7.98
N LEU A 100 -17.74 -5.33 8.14
CA LEU A 100 -18.00 -3.93 7.85
C LEU A 100 -17.12 -2.99 8.68
N VAL A 101 -16.92 -3.32 9.96
CA VAL A 101 -16.02 -2.59 10.87
C VAL A 101 -14.60 -2.60 10.32
N ARG A 102 -14.06 -3.78 9.96
CA ARG A 102 -12.71 -3.90 9.42
C ARG A 102 -12.55 -3.12 8.10
N ARG A 103 -13.46 -3.31 7.13
CA ARG A 103 -13.39 -2.60 5.84
C ARG A 103 -13.46 -1.08 6.03
N THR A 104 -14.34 -0.59 6.91
CA THR A 104 -14.44 0.85 7.21
C THR A 104 -13.17 1.37 7.84
N ARG A 105 -12.62 0.67 8.83
CA ARG A 105 -11.34 1.03 9.45
C ARG A 105 -10.25 1.13 8.40
N HIS A 106 -10.09 0.12 7.55
CA HIS A 106 -9.09 0.15 6.48
C HIS A 106 -9.24 1.38 5.61
N VAL A 107 -10.43 1.60 5.01
CA VAL A 107 -10.61 2.69 4.03
C VAL A 107 -10.30 4.05 4.64
N VAL A 108 -10.84 4.34 5.82
CA VAL A 108 -10.66 5.65 6.46
C VAL A 108 -9.20 5.87 6.88
N THR A 109 -8.59 4.86 7.50
CA THR A 109 -7.19 4.99 7.95
C THR A 109 -6.19 4.96 6.79
N GLU A 110 -6.48 4.26 5.68
CA GLU A 110 -5.60 4.23 4.52
C GLU A 110 -5.59 5.58 3.77
N ILE A 111 -6.74 6.23 3.66
CA ILE A 111 -6.83 7.60 3.13
C ILE A 111 -6.03 8.58 4.00
N ASP A 112 -6.14 8.47 5.32
CA ASP A 112 -5.37 9.31 6.24
C ASP A 112 -3.86 9.04 6.12
N ARG A 113 -3.45 7.77 6.05
CA ARG A 113 -2.03 7.39 5.82
C ARG A 113 -1.49 7.97 4.52
N THR A 114 -2.27 7.91 3.44
CA THR A 114 -1.87 8.48 2.15
C THR A 114 -1.67 9.98 2.24
N ARG A 115 -2.62 10.72 2.84
CA ARG A 115 -2.52 12.17 3.04
C ARG A 115 -1.30 12.56 3.89
N ARG A 116 -1.04 11.81 4.95
CA ARG A 116 0.14 12.02 5.81
C ARG A 116 1.43 11.75 5.05
N LEU A 117 1.48 10.68 4.24
CA LEU A 117 2.65 10.38 3.40
C LEU A 117 2.92 11.51 2.40
N VAL A 118 1.88 12.01 1.71
CA VAL A 118 2.00 13.13 0.79
C VAL A 118 2.55 14.36 1.51
N ALA A 119 1.96 14.75 2.64
CA ALA A 119 2.42 15.90 3.43
C ALA A 119 3.88 15.76 3.90
N LEU A 120 4.30 14.55 4.27
CA LEU A 120 5.71 14.29 4.62
C LEU A 120 6.63 14.45 3.41
N LEU A 121 6.24 13.97 2.23
CA LEU A 121 7.06 14.05 1.03
C LEU A 121 7.15 15.47 0.45
N GLU A 122 6.11 16.28 0.61
CA GLU A 122 6.07 17.70 0.21
C GLU A 122 6.86 18.63 1.16
N ASP A 123 7.14 18.19 2.37
CA ASP A 123 7.97 18.93 3.30
C ASP A 123 9.41 19.02 2.78
N ASP A 124 9.98 20.23 2.80
CA ASP A 124 11.32 20.51 2.24
C ASP A 124 12.49 19.83 3.00
N ARG A 125 12.23 19.23 4.15
CA ARG A 125 13.25 18.51 4.92
C ARG A 125 13.71 17.26 4.16
N PRO A 126 15.00 16.91 4.24
CA PRO A 126 15.50 15.68 3.64
C PRO A 126 14.73 14.44 4.08
N LEU A 127 14.56 13.47 3.19
CA LEU A 127 13.99 12.17 3.51
C LEU A 127 15.01 11.32 4.29
N ALA A 128 15.16 11.64 5.57
CA ALA A 128 16.14 11.02 6.48
C ALA A 128 15.66 11.11 7.94
N GLY A 129 16.27 10.34 8.85
CA GLY A 129 15.98 10.35 10.27
C GLY A 129 14.50 10.15 10.56
N ALA A 130 13.94 10.95 11.46
CA ALA A 130 12.54 10.82 11.91
C ALA A 130 11.50 10.88 10.75
N LYS A 131 11.76 11.67 9.70
CA LYS A 131 10.89 11.72 8.51
C LYS A 131 10.88 10.37 7.79
N LEU A 132 12.04 9.77 7.58
CA LEU A 132 12.16 8.46 6.94
C LEU A 132 11.54 7.36 7.81
N GLU A 133 11.74 7.39 9.12
CA GLU A 133 11.10 6.48 10.07
C GLU A 133 9.56 6.56 9.98
N GLU A 134 8.99 7.77 9.90
CA GLU A 134 7.55 7.95 9.77
C GLU A 134 7.04 7.45 8.42
N VAL A 135 7.72 7.71 7.32
CA VAL A 135 7.38 7.16 5.99
C VAL A 135 7.38 5.64 6.03
N GLY A 136 8.41 5.02 6.59
CA GLY A 136 8.50 3.57 6.76
C GLY A 136 7.38 2.99 7.63
N ALA A 137 7.05 3.67 8.73
CA ALA A 137 5.95 3.28 9.61
C ALA A 137 4.58 3.35 8.90
N LEU A 138 4.33 4.39 8.09
CA LEU A 138 3.10 4.51 7.29
C LEU A 138 2.98 3.38 6.25
N MET A 139 4.07 3.04 5.55
CA MET A 139 4.10 1.91 4.64
C MET A 139 3.76 0.60 5.36
N SER A 140 4.39 0.37 6.50
CA SER A 140 4.19 -0.85 7.28
C SER A 140 2.78 -0.96 7.83
N ALA A 141 2.23 0.12 8.39
CA ALA A 141 0.85 0.16 8.88
C ALA A 141 -0.18 -0.03 7.76
N SER A 142 0.14 0.42 6.54
CA SER A 142 -0.69 0.16 5.36
C SER A 142 -0.76 -1.33 5.04
N HIS A 143 0.38 -2.04 5.05
CA HIS A 143 0.37 -3.49 4.81
C HIS A 143 -0.40 -4.25 5.88
N ASP A 144 -0.18 -3.91 7.14
CA ASP A 144 -0.89 -4.56 8.25
C ASP A 144 -2.40 -4.37 8.13
N SER A 145 -2.87 -3.18 7.75
CA SER A 145 -4.29 -2.93 7.50
C SER A 145 -4.82 -3.64 6.24
N LEU A 146 -4.01 -3.78 5.18
CA LEU A 146 -4.37 -4.58 4.00
C LEU A 146 -4.52 -6.07 4.33
N ARG A 147 -3.67 -6.59 5.23
CA ARG A 147 -3.74 -7.98 5.71
C ARG A 147 -4.91 -8.20 6.66
N ASP A 148 -5.01 -7.38 7.72
CA ASP A 148 -5.87 -7.66 8.87
C ASP A 148 -7.28 -7.07 8.73
N ASP A 149 -7.40 -5.88 8.11
CA ASP A 149 -8.67 -5.17 7.97
C ASP A 149 -9.29 -5.33 6.59
N TYR A 150 -8.49 -5.27 5.51
CA TYR A 150 -9.03 -5.41 4.15
C TYR A 150 -8.97 -6.85 3.65
N GLU A 151 -8.07 -7.66 4.19
CA GLU A 151 -7.87 -9.09 3.89
C GLU A 151 -7.67 -9.33 2.39
N CYS A 152 -6.75 -8.58 1.79
CA CYS A 152 -6.41 -8.69 0.38
C CYS A 152 -4.95 -9.10 0.13
N THR A 153 -4.23 -9.51 1.16
CA THR A 153 -2.88 -10.08 1.02
C THR A 153 -2.96 -11.58 0.71
N CYS A 154 -1.81 -12.21 0.59
CA CYS A 154 -1.62 -13.66 0.56
C CYS A 154 -0.34 -14.02 1.33
N PRO A 155 -0.15 -15.30 1.71
CA PRO A 155 1.01 -15.71 2.51
C PRO A 155 2.35 -15.31 1.90
N GLU A 156 2.50 -15.34 0.60
CA GLU A 156 3.72 -14.95 -0.11
C GLU A 156 4.00 -13.45 0.05
N LEU A 157 2.97 -12.60 -0.04
CA LEU A 157 3.09 -11.15 0.19
C LEU A 157 3.47 -10.85 1.64
N ASP A 158 2.84 -11.53 2.59
CA ASP A 158 3.09 -11.33 4.01
C ASP A 158 4.52 -11.74 4.38
N VAL A 159 4.98 -12.90 3.91
CA VAL A 159 6.37 -13.36 4.12
C VAL A 159 7.38 -12.41 3.47
N ALA A 160 7.10 -11.89 2.25
CA ALA A 160 7.97 -10.92 1.60
C ALA A 160 8.15 -9.65 2.44
N VAL A 161 7.04 -9.10 2.92
CA VAL A 161 7.04 -7.86 3.71
C VAL A 161 7.69 -8.05 5.08
N GLU A 162 7.34 -9.12 5.79
CA GLU A 162 7.91 -9.42 7.10
C GLU A 162 9.42 -9.67 7.03
N ALA A 163 9.87 -10.45 6.04
CA ALA A 163 11.31 -10.70 5.83
C ALA A 163 12.07 -9.43 5.44
N ALA A 164 11.49 -8.56 4.61
CA ALA A 164 12.11 -7.29 4.23
C ALA A 164 12.25 -6.36 5.45
N ARG A 165 11.20 -6.22 6.27
CA ARG A 165 11.23 -5.44 7.52
C ARG A 165 12.27 -5.97 8.50
N ALA A 166 12.29 -7.28 8.73
CA ALA A 166 13.24 -7.93 9.63
C ALA A 166 14.70 -7.78 9.16
N ALA A 167 14.91 -7.61 7.86
CA ALA A 167 16.23 -7.40 7.25
C ALA A 167 16.66 -5.93 7.19
N GLY A 168 15.90 -5.00 7.76
CA GLY A 168 16.27 -3.59 7.88
C GLY A 168 15.64 -2.65 6.83
N ALA A 169 14.62 -3.10 6.09
CA ALA A 169 13.83 -2.16 5.29
C ALA A 169 13.15 -1.13 6.22
N HIS A 170 13.21 0.16 5.85
CA HIS A 170 12.55 1.24 6.60
C HIS A 170 11.05 1.04 6.67
N GLY A 171 10.45 0.47 5.63
CA GLY A 171 9.07 0.04 5.57
C GLY A 171 8.82 -0.83 4.35
N ALA A 172 7.81 -1.69 4.44
CA ALA A 172 7.43 -2.54 3.31
C ALA A 172 5.92 -2.78 3.31
N ARG A 173 5.35 -2.94 2.10
CA ARG A 173 3.93 -3.25 1.89
C ARG A 173 3.72 -3.95 0.56
N MET A 174 2.59 -4.62 0.43
CA MET A 174 2.13 -5.05 -0.88
C MET A 174 1.79 -3.85 -1.77
N THR A 175 1.82 -4.03 -3.09
CA THR A 175 1.37 -3.06 -4.08
C THR A 175 0.42 -3.70 -5.08
N GLY A 176 -0.38 -2.87 -5.76
CA GLY A 176 -1.42 -3.35 -6.68
C GLY A 176 -2.69 -3.81 -5.97
N GLY A 177 -3.38 -4.74 -6.59
CA GLY A 177 -4.69 -5.19 -6.15
C GLY A 177 -4.71 -6.21 -5.01
N GLY A 178 -3.60 -6.80 -4.68
CA GLY A 178 -3.52 -7.89 -3.71
C GLY A 178 -3.85 -9.27 -4.27
N PHE A 179 -4.03 -10.22 -3.38
CA PHE A 179 -4.26 -11.65 -3.70
C PHE A 179 -3.12 -12.30 -4.51
N GLY A 180 -1.92 -11.75 -4.45
CA GLY A 180 -0.72 -12.10 -5.21
C GLY A 180 0.00 -10.86 -5.73
N GLY A 181 0.91 -11.03 -6.69
CA GLY A 181 1.65 -9.95 -7.32
C GLY A 181 2.89 -9.53 -6.54
N SER A 182 3.03 -8.24 -6.24
CA SER A 182 4.30 -7.70 -5.73
C SER A 182 4.16 -6.99 -4.39
N ALA A 183 5.25 -6.98 -3.65
CA ALA A 183 5.47 -6.06 -2.53
C ALA A 183 6.55 -5.02 -2.90
N ILE A 184 6.59 -3.92 -2.17
CA ILE A 184 7.63 -2.90 -2.24
C ILE A 184 8.26 -2.71 -0.87
N ALA A 185 9.57 -2.53 -0.83
CA ALA A 185 10.32 -2.24 0.38
C ALA A 185 11.20 -1.00 0.18
N LEU A 186 11.13 -0.05 1.08
CA LEU A 186 11.99 1.13 1.11
C LEU A 186 13.25 0.77 1.88
N VAL A 187 14.41 0.85 1.21
CA VAL A 187 15.69 0.39 1.74
C VAL A 187 16.80 1.40 1.47
N ASP A 188 17.86 1.37 2.26
CA ASP A 188 19.11 2.02 1.87
C ASP A 188 19.65 1.35 0.62
N THR A 189 20.16 2.15 -0.33
CA THR A 189 20.66 1.62 -1.63
C THR A 189 21.72 0.52 -1.44
N GLY A 190 22.59 0.64 -0.43
CA GLY A 190 23.63 -0.36 -0.12
C GLY A 190 23.09 -1.66 0.49
N GLU A 191 21.86 -1.66 1.04
CA GLU A 191 21.27 -2.80 1.73
C GLU A 191 20.26 -3.59 0.88
N ALA A 192 19.92 -3.11 -0.31
CA ALA A 192 18.91 -3.74 -1.17
C ALA A 192 19.19 -5.23 -1.42
N ASP A 193 20.44 -5.59 -1.72
CA ASP A 193 20.84 -6.99 -1.93
C ASP A 193 20.75 -7.85 -0.67
N ALA A 194 21.05 -7.27 0.51
CA ALA A 194 20.95 -7.99 1.77
C ALA A 194 19.50 -8.29 2.12
N VAL A 195 18.60 -7.32 1.91
CA VAL A 195 17.14 -7.48 2.07
C VAL A 195 16.62 -8.53 1.08
N ALA A 196 17.00 -8.45 -0.21
CA ALA A 196 16.59 -9.42 -1.22
C ALA A 196 16.99 -10.86 -0.82
N ARG A 197 18.22 -11.07 -0.36
CA ARG A 197 18.69 -12.39 0.12
C ARG A 197 17.91 -12.88 1.33
N ALA A 198 17.51 -12.00 2.24
CA ALA A 198 16.70 -12.36 3.40
C ALA A 198 15.30 -12.84 2.98
N VAL A 199 14.67 -12.15 2.03
CA VAL A 199 13.39 -12.56 1.45
C VAL A 199 13.49 -13.91 0.76
N VAL A 200 14.55 -14.15 -0.03
CA VAL A 200 14.77 -15.46 -0.68
C VAL A 200 14.87 -16.60 0.36
N ARG A 201 15.58 -16.38 1.47
CA ARG A 201 15.67 -17.37 2.54
C ARG A 201 14.30 -17.65 3.18
N ALA A 202 13.55 -16.60 3.50
CA ALA A 202 12.23 -16.75 4.10
C ALA A 202 11.25 -17.50 3.18
N TYR A 203 11.34 -17.26 1.86
CA TYR A 203 10.55 -18.00 0.88
C TYR A 203 10.92 -19.48 0.82
N ALA A 204 12.20 -19.78 0.84
CA ALA A 204 12.68 -21.18 0.86
C ALA A 204 12.22 -21.90 2.13
N GLU A 205 12.27 -21.25 3.29
CA GLU A 205 11.78 -21.77 4.56
C GLU A 205 10.26 -21.99 4.57
N ALA A 206 9.50 -21.11 3.92
CA ALA A 206 8.05 -21.24 3.76
C ALA A 206 7.63 -22.23 2.66
N GLY A 207 8.58 -22.73 1.86
CA GLY A 207 8.28 -23.63 0.74
C GLY A 207 7.68 -22.96 -0.48
N PHE A 208 7.85 -21.64 -0.62
CA PHE A 208 7.38 -20.86 -1.76
C PHE A 208 8.36 -20.88 -2.93
N ALA A 209 7.86 -20.60 -4.14
CA ALA A 209 8.69 -20.37 -5.31
C ALA A 209 9.58 -19.14 -5.08
N ALA A 210 10.84 -19.18 -5.60
CA ALA A 210 11.76 -18.08 -5.44
C ALA A 210 11.20 -16.77 -6.05
N PRO A 211 11.18 -15.65 -5.30
CA PRO A 211 10.72 -14.36 -5.81
C PRO A 211 11.70 -13.75 -6.79
N ALA A 212 11.26 -12.77 -7.57
CA ALA A 212 12.13 -11.92 -8.37
C ALA A 212 12.21 -10.51 -7.79
N PHE A 213 13.25 -9.78 -8.16
CA PHE A 213 13.51 -8.45 -7.62
C PHE A 213 13.80 -7.44 -8.72
N LEU A 214 13.34 -6.22 -8.50
CA LEU A 214 13.61 -5.07 -9.36
C LEU A 214 13.82 -3.83 -8.47
N ASN A 215 14.89 -3.08 -8.70
CA ASN A 215 15.03 -1.75 -8.12
C ASN A 215 14.24 -0.75 -8.98
N ALA A 216 13.21 -0.15 -8.40
CA ALA A 216 12.40 0.84 -9.07
C ALA A 216 12.92 2.25 -8.77
N LEU A 217 12.93 3.08 -9.82
CA LEU A 217 13.22 4.52 -9.72
C LEU A 217 12.01 5.30 -10.23
N PRO A 218 11.68 6.44 -9.60
CA PRO A 218 10.65 7.34 -10.10
C PRO A 218 11.05 7.88 -11.49
N SER A 219 10.48 7.27 -12.54
CA SER A 219 10.82 7.55 -13.93
C SER A 219 9.79 8.46 -14.59
N GLY A 220 10.15 9.05 -15.73
CA GLY A 220 9.22 9.84 -16.53
C GLY A 220 8.11 8.99 -17.17
N PRO A 221 7.09 9.64 -17.77
CA PRO A 221 5.98 8.95 -18.39
C PRO A 221 6.41 8.13 -19.60
N ALA A 222 5.63 7.11 -19.93
CA ALA A 222 5.77 6.39 -21.17
C ALA A 222 5.61 7.35 -22.36
N GLY A 223 6.48 7.22 -23.34
CA GLY A 223 6.49 8.08 -24.53
C GLY A 223 6.86 7.29 -25.78
N ARG A 224 6.58 7.89 -26.94
CA ARG A 224 7.02 7.34 -28.23
C ARG A 224 8.52 7.59 -28.38
N LEU A 225 9.28 6.57 -28.69
CA LEU A 225 10.66 6.73 -29.14
C LEU A 225 10.67 7.45 -30.49
N ALA A 226 11.48 8.49 -30.60
CA ALA A 226 11.66 9.24 -31.84
C ALA A 226 12.49 8.44 -32.84
#